data_a0e1a7e6ece3a155f7807940a612f72e
#
_entry.id   a0e1a7e6ece3a155f7807940a612f72e
#
_cell.length_a   1.000
_cell.length_b   1.000
_cell.length_c   1.000
_cell.angle_alpha   90.00
_cell.angle_beta   90.00
_cell.angle_gamma   90.00
#
_symmetry.space_group_name_H-M   'P 1'
#
loop_
_entity.id
_entity.type
_entity.pdbx_description
1 polymer ?
#
loop_
_entity_poly.entity_id
_entity_poly.type
_entity_poly.pdbx_seq_one_letter_code
_entity_poly.pdbx_strand_id
1 'polypeptide(L)'
;MFTRHANSLEINVSDVRSPEELHELFYQAFELPEYYGRNWDAFNECVRDVVAPRAIRASGLMSMRFRIPKEAELFVACLQDFVAKDTEHRIPLHFD
;
A
#
# COMPACT_ATOMS: atom_id res chain seq x y z
N MET A 1 1.12 9.95 3.63
CA MET A 1 1.55 10.64 2.41
C MET A 1 2.20 9.70 1.43
N PHE A 2 2.17 10.05 0.16
CA PHE A 2 2.78 9.23 -0.87
C PHE A 2 3.40 10.13 -1.95
N THR A 3 4.36 9.58 -2.69
CA THR A 3 4.99 10.27 -3.81
C THR A 3 5.15 9.31 -4.98
N ARG A 4 4.84 9.76 -6.18
CA ARG A 4 5.07 9.02 -7.41
C ARG A 4 6.14 9.69 -8.25
N HIS A 5 7.16 8.93 -8.62
CA HIS A 5 8.22 9.38 -9.52
C HIS A 5 8.42 8.35 -10.62
N ALA A 6 8.17 8.71 -11.87
CA ALA A 6 8.45 7.84 -13.01
C ALA A 6 7.91 6.41 -12.78
N ASN A 7 6.70 6.28 -12.26
CA ASN A 7 6.02 5.03 -11.90
C ASN A 7 6.55 4.33 -10.65
N SER A 8 7.53 4.88 -9.96
CA SER A 8 7.92 4.39 -8.64
C SER A 8 7.01 5.02 -7.59
N LEU A 9 6.59 4.24 -6.61
CA LEU A 9 5.67 4.69 -5.58
C LEU A 9 6.33 4.64 -4.21
N GLU A 10 6.36 5.79 -3.54
CA GLU A 10 6.82 5.88 -2.16
C GLU A 10 5.61 6.17 -1.27
N ILE A 11 5.39 5.31 -0.28
CA ILE A 11 4.28 5.44 0.66
C ILE A 11 4.88 5.64 2.06
N ASN A 12 4.57 6.77 2.69
CA ASN A 12 5.01 7.04 4.05
C ASN A 12 3.84 6.85 5.01
N VAL A 13 3.94 5.83 5.86
CA VAL A 13 2.89 5.48 6.82
C VAL A 13 3.20 5.91 8.24
N SER A 14 4.26 6.70 8.44
CA SER A 14 4.71 7.11 9.77
C SER A 14 3.65 7.88 10.57
N ASP A 15 2.78 8.62 9.89
CA ASP A 15 1.72 9.42 10.55
C ASP A 15 0.37 8.74 10.57
N VAL A 16 0.26 7.53 10.03
CA VAL A 16 -1.01 6.80 10.01
C VAL A 16 -1.36 6.33 11.42
N ARG A 17 -2.57 6.67 11.87
CA ARG A 17 -3.03 6.40 13.23
C ARG A 17 -4.24 5.47 13.30
N SER A 18 -4.89 5.19 12.17
CA SER A 18 -6.08 4.36 12.14
C SER A 18 -6.15 3.60 10.83
N PRO A 19 -6.94 2.50 10.80
CA PRO A 19 -7.18 1.79 9.55
C PRO A 19 -7.79 2.68 8.47
N GLU A 20 -8.67 3.59 8.86
CA GLU A 20 -9.33 4.50 7.93
C GLU A 20 -8.34 5.41 7.23
N GLU A 21 -7.37 5.94 7.99
CA GLU A 21 -6.31 6.78 7.41
C GLU A 21 -5.44 5.98 6.45
N LEU A 22 -5.14 4.72 6.79
CA LEU A 22 -4.33 3.86 5.95
C LEU A 22 -5.02 3.58 4.62
N HIS A 23 -6.29 3.24 4.64
CA HIS A 23 -7.05 2.95 3.43
C HIS A 23 -7.29 4.20 2.58
N GLU A 24 -7.42 5.36 3.20
CA GLU A 24 -7.49 6.61 2.45
C GLU A 24 -6.18 6.90 1.73
N LEU A 25 -5.06 6.63 2.39
CA LEU A 25 -3.74 6.76 1.76
C LEU A 25 -3.61 5.83 0.56
N PHE A 26 -4.07 4.57 0.68
CA PHE A 26 -4.09 3.63 -0.43
C PHE A 26 -4.98 4.10 -1.57
N TYR A 27 -6.16 4.61 -1.23
CA TYR A 27 -7.10 5.12 -2.23
C TYR A 27 -6.42 6.16 -3.11
N GLN A 28 -5.70 7.08 -2.51
CA GLN A 28 -5.00 8.13 -3.24
C GLN A 28 -3.74 7.62 -3.94
N ALA A 29 -2.92 6.83 -3.24
CA ALA A 29 -1.61 6.41 -3.75
C ALA A 29 -1.72 5.46 -4.94
N PHE A 30 -2.68 4.53 -4.89
CA PHE A 30 -2.90 3.56 -5.97
C PHE A 30 -3.97 4.02 -6.96
N GLU A 31 -4.54 5.20 -6.77
CA GLU A 31 -5.62 5.72 -7.61
C GLU A 31 -6.77 4.73 -7.73
N LEU A 32 -7.21 4.21 -6.58
CA LEU A 32 -8.28 3.23 -6.52
C LEU A 32 -9.62 3.85 -6.93
N PRO A 33 -10.58 3.05 -7.39
CA PRO A 33 -11.87 3.57 -7.80
C PRO A 33 -12.67 4.11 -6.62
N GLU A 34 -13.63 5.00 -6.91
CA GLU A 34 -14.46 5.63 -5.88
C GLU A 34 -15.23 4.63 -5.02
N TYR A 35 -15.55 3.47 -5.57
CA TYR A 35 -16.26 2.44 -4.83
C TYR A 35 -15.36 1.59 -3.93
N TYR A 36 -14.12 1.97 -3.78
CA TYR A 36 -13.19 1.25 -2.90
C TYR A 36 -13.76 1.20 -1.47
N GLY A 37 -13.95 -0.02 -0.95
CA GLY A 37 -14.63 -0.26 0.32
C GLY A 37 -13.80 -0.02 1.58
N ARG A 38 -12.58 0.46 1.45
CA ARG A 38 -11.68 0.81 2.56
C ARG A 38 -11.46 -0.31 3.55
N ASN A 39 -11.25 -1.52 3.02
CA ASN A 39 -10.85 -2.68 3.81
C ASN A 39 -9.88 -3.52 2.97
N TRP A 40 -9.26 -4.52 3.60
CA TRP A 40 -8.23 -5.30 2.92
C TRP A 40 -8.76 -6.16 1.79
N ASP A 41 -9.98 -6.68 1.91
CA ASP A 41 -10.60 -7.44 0.83
C ASP A 41 -10.85 -6.55 -0.38
N ALA A 42 -11.36 -5.35 -0.15
CA ALA A 42 -11.57 -4.39 -1.21
C ALA A 42 -10.25 -3.95 -1.85
N PHE A 43 -9.20 -3.78 -1.04
CA PHE A 43 -7.87 -3.45 -1.56
C PHE A 43 -7.37 -4.54 -2.50
N ASN A 44 -7.47 -5.79 -2.10
CA ASN A 44 -7.02 -6.92 -2.92
C ASN A 44 -7.76 -7.02 -4.25
N GLU A 45 -9.05 -6.67 -4.25
CA GLU A 45 -9.84 -6.67 -5.48
C GLU A 45 -9.51 -5.48 -6.38
N CYS A 46 -9.44 -4.29 -5.80
CA CYS A 46 -9.26 -3.06 -6.56
C CYS A 46 -7.85 -2.91 -7.12
N VAL A 47 -6.84 -3.36 -6.37
CA VAL A 47 -5.45 -3.17 -6.76
C VAL A 47 -5.06 -3.95 -8.01
N ARG A 48 -5.82 -4.98 -8.35
CA ARG A 48 -5.57 -5.78 -9.57
C ARG A 48 -5.74 -4.97 -10.84
N ASP A 49 -6.60 -3.97 -10.80
CA ASP A 49 -6.96 -3.20 -11.97
C ASP A 49 -6.16 -1.90 -12.12
N VAL A 50 -5.28 -1.61 -11.17
CA VAL A 50 -4.45 -0.41 -11.27
C VAL A 50 -3.19 -0.69 -12.08
N VAL A 51 -2.63 0.38 -12.65
CA VAL A 51 -1.37 0.28 -13.35
C VAL A 51 -0.28 -0.05 -12.33
N ALA A 52 0.43 -1.15 -12.55
CA ALA A 52 1.46 -1.59 -11.61
C ALA A 52 2.61 -0.58 -11.56
N PRO A 53 3.02 -0.13 -10.36
CA PRO A 53 4.20 0.72 -10.24
C PRO A 53 5.47 -0.08 -10.53
N ARG A 54 6.53 0.61 -10.92
CA ARG A 54 7.82 -0.02 -11.18
C ARG A 54 8.50 -0.52 -9.92
N ALA A 55 8.28 0.19 -8.83
CA ALA A 55 8.87 -0.14 -7.53
C ALA A 55 8.00 0.46 -6.44
N ILE A 56 7.98 -0.17 -5.28
CA ILE A 56 7.24 0.32 -4.13
C ILE A 56 8.21 0.43 -2.95
N ARG A 57 8.26 1.59 -2.34
CA ARG A 57 9.00 1.81 -1.10
C ARG A 57 8.03 2.28 -0.04
N ALA A 58 7.92 1.54 1.06
CA ALA A 58 7.06 1.88 2.17
C ALA A 58 7.93 2.29 3.35
N SER A 59 7.77 3.51 3.83
CA SER A 59 8.56 4.04 4.94
C SER A 59 7.68 4.32 6.15
N GLY A 60 8.30 4.34 7.34
CA GLY A 60 7.59 4.62 8.57
C GLY A 60 6.83 3.43 9.14
N LEU A 61 7.13 2.22 8.69
CA LEU A 61 6.44 1.01 9.14
C LEU A 61 6.56 0.82 10.66
N MET A 62 7.72 1.08 11.23
CA MET A 62 7.92 0.92 12.68
C MET A 62 6.99 1.80 13.48
N SER A 63 6.79 3.05 13.06
CA SER A 63 5.87 3.96 13.74
C SER A 63 4.44 3.47 13.67
N MET A 64 4.00 3.01 12.49
CA MET A 64 2.67 2.46 12.34
C MET A 64 2.50 1.17 13.14
N ARG A 65 3.51 0.30 13.14
CA ARG A 65 3.48 -0.95 13.90
C ARG A 65 3.31 -0.68 15.39
N PHE A 66 3.90 0.40 15.88
CA PHE A 66 3.78 0.78 17.28
C PHE A 66 2.35 1.24 17.63
N ARG A 67 1.71 1.95 16.71
CA ARG A 67 0.37 2.51 16.95
C ARG A 67 -0.75 1.51 16.65
N ILE A 68 -0.66 0.82 15.52
CA ILE A 68 -1.70 -0.11 15.04
C ILE A 68 -1.02 -1.38 14.51
N PRO A 69 -0.50 -2.23 15.41
CA PRO A 69 0.31 -3.38 15.00
C PRO A 69 -0.39 -4.37 14.09
N LYS A 70 -1.67 -4.64 14.33
CA LYS A 70 -2.42 -5.56 13.49
C LYS A 70 -2.55 -5.06 12.05
N GLU A 71 -2.85 -3.78 11.90
CA GLU A 71 -2.95 -3.18 10.58
C GLU A 71 -1.59 -3.13 9.88
N ALA A 72 -0.52 -2.91 10.64
CA ALA A 72 0.83 -2.92 10.08
C ALA A 72 1.18 -4.30 9.50
N GLU A 73 0.80 -5.37 10.18
CA GLU A 73 1.02 -6.73 9.66
C GLU A 73 0.22 -6.98 8.39
N LEU A 74 -1.04 -6.56 8.37
CA LEU A 74 -1.89 -6.69 7.19
C LEU A 74 -1.36 -5.86 6.02
N PHE A 75 -0.85 -4.67 6.30
CA PHE A 75 -0.23 -3.81 5.30
C PHE A 75 0.95 -4.52 4.62
N VAL A 76 1.86 -5.06 5.41
CA VAL A 76 3.02 -5.78 4.88
C VAL A 76 2.58 -6.99 4.06
N ALA A 77 1.68 -7.79 4.61
CA ALA A 77 1.21 -9.01 3.95
C ALA A 77 0.52 -8.69 2.61
N CYS A 78 -0.31 -7.67 2.58
CA CYS A 78 -1.03 -7.30 1.35
C CYS A 78 -0.09 -6.77 0.27
N LEU A 79 0.90 -5.97 0.64
CA LEU A 79 1.87 -5.49 -0.34
C LEU A 79 2.76 -6.62 -0.86
N GLN A 80 3.20 -7.51 0.03
CA GLN A 80 3.99 -8.67 -0.39
C GLN A 80 3.19 -9.56 -1.34
N ASP A 81 1.92 -9.79 -1.04
CA ASP A 81 1.04 -10.58 -1.89
C ASP A 81 0.83 -9.92 -3.24
N PHE A 82 0.64 -8.61 -3.24
CA PHE A 82 0.45 -7.86 -4.47
C PHE A 82 1.66 -8.00 -5.41
N VAL A 83 2.88 -7.80 -4.90
CA VAL A 83 4.07 -7.89 -5.74
C VAL A 83 4.38 -9.35 -6.13
N ALA A 84 4.04 -10.31 -5.28
CA ALA A 84 4.25 -11.72 -5.56
C ALA A 84 3.37 -12.21 -6.69
N LYS A 85 2.14 -11.70 -6.79
CA LYS A 85 1.21 -12.07 -7.85
C LYS A 85 1.53 -11.43 -9.19
N ASP A 86 2.27 -10.34 -9.18
CA ASP A 86 2.66 -9.66 -10.42
C ASP A 86 4.00 -10.18 -10.90
N THR A 87 3.99 -11.38 -11.48
CA THR A 87 5.20 -12.03 -11.97
C THR A 87 5.73 -11.39 -13.25
N GLU A 88 4.89 -10.65 -13.96
CA GLU A 88 5.25 -10.00 -15.21
C GLU A 88 6.16 -8.80 -14.98
N HIS A 89 5.85 -7.96 -14.01
CA HIS A 89 6.58 -6.73 -13.76
C HIS A 89 7.70 -6.86 -12.74
N ARG A 90 7.65 -7.88 -11.87
CA ARG A 90 8.66 -8.13 -10.84
C ARG A 90 8.94 -6.88 -10.01
N ILE A 91 7.91 -6.35 -9.39
CA ILE A 91 7.98 -5.08 -8.67
C ILE A 91 8.85 -5.20 -7.42
N PRO A 92 9.97 -4.44 -7.32
CA PRO A 92 10.74 -4.40 -6.08
C PRO A 92 9.91 -3.76 -4.97
N LEU A 93 9.92 -4.38 -3.80
CA LEU A 93 9.22 -3.89 -2.63
C LEU A 93 10.21 -3.73 -1.49
N HIS A 94 10.29 -2.52 -0.95
CA HIS A 94 11.21 -2.21 0.12
C HIS A 94 10.49 -1.53 1.28
N PHE A 95 10.75 -2.01 2.50
CA PHE A 95 10.21 -1.42 3.71
C PHE A 95 11.34 -0.75 4.49
N ASP A 96 11.13 0.50 4.88
CA ASP A 96 12.08 1.25 5.72
C ASP A 96 11.59 1.34 7.17
#